data_f5f1ec4d33a0293f5d3d4e028957ed64
#
_entry.id   f5f1ec4d33a0293f5d3d4e028957ed64
#
_cell.length_a   1.000
_cell.length_b   1.000
_cell.length_c   1.000
_cell.angle_alpha   90.00
_cell.angle_beta   90.00
_cell.angle_gamma   90.00
#
_symmetry.space_group_name_H-M   'P 1'
#
loop_
_entity.id
_entity.type
_entity.pdbx_description
1 polymer ?
#
loop_
_entity_poly.entity_id
_entity_poly.type
_entity_poly.pdbx_seq_one_letter_code
_entity_poly.pdbx_strand_id
1 'polypeptide(L)'
;SVLTSDRTRARDRDGTQRKMAAAAAWDGPTAGELKAAGAEAIPGGVRVKGWVIQTHKGPILNSASVSLYEDKLQTTHLPEMVFGESFVSIQNAQTGVKLHFNALDALKAWKQEALPPVQVPAAAKWKFRSNPADQVVLDYDYTFTTPYCGSDVVLNQDATQTSLDECSNLCWEDTDDRIDLVALSAKEPILFYDEVILYEDELADSGISFLTARVRVMPTGWFLLLRFWLRVDGALMRLRDTRLHCSFGSKEAKPVVLRELCWREATFAAMSAEGYPSDSAAYADPNLVARKLPVVMQKTQKLKIPS
;
A
#
# COMPACT_ATOMS: atom_id res chain seq x y z
N SER A 1 -21.14 46.00 -40.73
CA SER A 1 -19.88 45.27 -40.66
C SER A 1 -19.36 45.31 -39.23
N VAL A 2 -19.59 44.26 -38.51
CA VAL A 2 -19.10 44.07 -37.15
C VAL A 2 -18.30 42.77 -37.13
N LEU A 3 -17.02 42.89 -36.88
CA LEU A 3 -16.07 41.79 -36.66
C LEU A 3 -16.24 41.31 -35.23
N THR A 4 -16.73 40.11 -35.04
CA THR A 4 -16.72 39.36 -33.80
C THR A 4 -15.39 38.63 -33.64
N SER A 5 -14.60 39.04 -32.67
CA SER A 5 -13.37 38.39 -32.25
C SER A 5 -13.72 37.29 -31.26
N ASP A 6 -13.61 36.07 -31.71
CA ASP A 6 -13.73 34.86 -30.88
C ASP A 6 -12.39 34.64 -30.15
N ARG A 7 -12.35 34.95 -28.85
CA ARG A 7 -11.24 34.61 -27.97
C ARG A 7 -11.61 33.33 -27.21
N THR A 8 -11.23 32.20 -27.78
CA THR A 8 -11.13 30.92 -27.07
C THR A 8 -10.09 31.07 -25.96
N ARG A 9 -10.55 31.22 -24.72
CA ARG A 9 -9.71 31.03 -23.52
C ARG A 9 -9.46 29.55 -23.35
N ALA A 10 -8.27 29.11 -23.74
CA ALA A 10 -7.70 27.86 -23.22
C ALA A 10 -7.57 28.04 -21.71
N ARG A 11 -8.34 27.28 -20.92
CA ARG A 11 -8.09 27.11 -19.51
C ARG A 11 -6.90 26.16 -19.39
N ASP A 12 -5.76 26.68 -18.97
CA ASP A 12 -4.66 25.94 -18.45
C ASP A 12 -5.20 25.12 -17.25
N ARG A 13 -5.30 23.82 -17.46
CA ARG A 13 -5.43 22.86 -16.37
C ARG A 13 -4.04 22.74 -15.74
N ASP A 14 -3.73 23.64 -14.84
CA ASP A 14 -2.63 23.48 -13.92
C ASP A 14 -2.99 22.32 -12.97
N GLY A 15 -2.65 21.13 -13.42
CA GLY A 15 -2.72 19.93 -12.59
C GLY A 15 -1.79 20.13 -11.41
N THR A 16 -2.36 20.41 -10.27
CA THR A 16 -1.65 20.41 -8.98
C THR A 16 -1.18 18.98 -8.74
N GLN A 17 -0.09 18.58 -9.41
CA GLN A 17 0.72 17.46 -8.97
C GLN A 17 1.15 17.81 -7.55
N ARG A 18 0.47 17.21 -6.57
CA ARG A 18 0.96 17.18 -5.20
C ARG A 18 2.38 16.62 -5.24
N LYS A 19 3.36 17.52 -5.18
CA LYS A 19 4.72 17.18 -4.80
C LYS A 19 4.62 16.60 -3.40
N MET A 20 4.47 15.27 -3.27
CA MET A 20 4.91 14.57 -2.08
C MET A 20 6.33 15.08 -1.87
N ALA A 21 6.61 15.61 -0.68
CA ALA A 21 7.92 16.14 -0.36
C ALA A 21 8.94 15.12 -0.83
N ALA A 22 9.74 15.48 -1.82
CA ALA A 22 10.77 14.61 -2.35
C ALA A 22 11.66 14.27 -1.17
N ALA A 23 11.55 13.06 -0.65
CA ALA A 23 12.60 12.48 0.17
C ALA A 23 13.88 12.69 -0.62
N ALA A 24 14.91 13.24 0.04
CA ALA A 24 16.20 13.47 -0.59
C ALA A 24 16.53 12.25 -1.43
N ALA A 25 16.80 12.45 -2.72
CA ALA A 25 16.99 11.37 -3.66
C ALA A 25 18.03 10.41 -3.07
N TRP A 26 17.59 9.17 -2.80
CA TRP A 26 18.50 8.13 -2.36
C TRP A 26 19.31 7.69 -3.56
N ASP A 27 20.62 7.93 -3.54
CA ASP A 27 21.53 7.68 -4.66
C ASP A 27 21.82 6.16 -4.86
N GLY A 28 21.21 5.31 -4.04
CA GLY A 28 21.47 3.87 -4.05
C GLY A 28 22.73 3.49 -3.24
N PRO A 29 22.94 2.18 -3.01
CA PRO A 29 24.11 1.69 -2.31
C PRO A 29 25.35 1.75 -3.21
N THR A 30 26.51 1.99 -2.63
CA THR A 30 27.79 1.85 -3.31
C THR A 30 28.10 0.36 -3.56
N ALA A 31 28.91 0.08 -4.58
CA ALA A 31 29.37 -1.30 -4.84
C ALA A 31 30.14 -1.89 -3.64
N GLY A 32 30.81 -1.05 -2.84
CA GLY A 32 31.51 -1.43 -1.62
C GLY A 32 30.54 -1.88 -0.52
N GLU A 33 29.45 -1.15 -0.30
CA GLU A 33 28.41 -1.51 0.68
C GLU A 33 27.70 -2.81 0.33
N LEU A 34 27.34 -3.01 -0.95
CA LEU A 34 26.78 -4.27 -1.43
C LEU A 34 27.73 -5.44 -1.18
N LYS A 35 29.00 -5.30 -1.56
CA LYS A 35 30.01 -6.34 -1.37
C LYS A 35 30.24 -6.65 0.12
N ALA A 36 30.33 -5.63 0.97
CA ALA A 36 30.50 -5.80 2.42
C ALA A 36 29.32 -6.54 3.08
N ALA A 37 28.10 -6.30 2.58
CA ALA A 37 26.89 -7.00 3.04
C ALA A 37 26.73 -8.40 2.43
N GLY A 38 27.55 -8.80 1.46
CA GLY A 38 27.37 -10.01 0.66
C GLY A 38 26.09 -9.95 -0.17
N ALA A 39 25.77 -8.76 -0.68
CA ALA A 39 24.60 -8.47 -1.48
C ALA A 39 24.98 -8.29 -2.96
N GLU A 40 24.02 -8.57 -3.84
CA GLU A 40 24.12 -8.43 -5.29
C GLU A 40 22.93 -7.60 -5.79
N ALA A 41 23.22 -6.55 -6.55
CA ALA A 41 22.17 -5.81 -7.26
C ALA A 41 21.61 -6.66 -8.40
N ILE A 42 20.30 -6.71 -8.52
CA ILE A 42 19.58 -7.36 -9.61
C ILE A 42 18.60 -6.38 -10.25
N PRO A 43 18.10 -6.62 -11.47
CA PRO A 43 17.10 -5.75 -12.09
C PRO A 43 15.88 -5.56 -11.17
N GLY A 44 15.60 -4.29 -10.81
CA GLY A 44 14.49 -3.94 -9.93
C GLY A 44 14.64 -4.40 -8.48
N GLY A 45 15.85 -4.74 -7.99
CA GLY A 45 15.96 -5.23 -6.62
C GLY A 45 17.37 -5.61 -6.16
N VAL A 46 17.41 -6.45 -5.14
CA VAL A 46 18.65 -6.93 -4.51
C VAL A 46 18.53 -8.40 -4.09
N ARG A 47 19.62 -9.12 -4.17
CA ARG A 47 19.79 -10.46 -3.58
C ARG A 47 20.74 -10.35 -2.39
N VAL A 48 20.32 -10.84 -1.22
CA VAL A 48 21.14 -10.80 0.01
C VAL A 48 20.75 -11.92 0.96
N LYS A 49 21.72 -12.64 1.52
CA LYS A 49 21.53 -13.67 2.56
C LYS A 49 20.43 -14.71 2.24
N GLY A 50 20.34 -15.13 0.97
CA GLY A 50 19.33 -16.08 0.51
C GLY A 50 17.97 -15.47 0.19
N TRP A 51 17.77 -14.18 0.40
CA TRP A 51 16.57 -13.45 0.00
C TRP A 51 16.75 -12.76 -1.36
N VAL A 52 15.70 -12.76 -2.15
CA VAL A 52 15.56 -12.01 -3.39
C VAL A 52 14.41 -11.03 -3.19
N ILE A 53 14.70 -9.76 -3.17
CA ILE A 53 13.73 -8.68 -3.01
C ILE A 53 13.68 -7.89 -4.31
N GLN A 54 12.49 -7.80 -4.91
CA GLN A 54 12.27 -7.13 -6.19
C GLN A 54 11.02 -6.27 -6.15
N THR A 55 11.07 -5.17 -6.87
CA THR A 55 9.92 -4.29 -7.13
C THR A 55 9.76 -4.06 -8.63
N HIS A 56 8.54 -3.80 -9.02
CA HIS A 56 8.21 -3.33 -10.35
C HIS A 56 7.17 -2.22 -10.25
N LYS A 57 7.31 -1.19 -11.08
CA LYS A 57 6.37 -0.08 -11.20
C LYS A 57 5.84 -0.05 -12.62
N GLY A 58 4.64 -0.53 -12.78
CA GLY A 58 3.90 -0.46 -14.04
C GLY A 58 3.09 0.82 -14.18
N PRO A 59 2.63 1.14 -15.38
CA PRO A 59 1.72 2.25 -15.60
C PRO A 59 0.33 1.98 -15.02
N ILE A 60 -0.50 3.01 -14.98
CA ILE A 60 -1.94 2.89 -14.71
C ILE A 60 -2.57 1.98 -15.77
N LEU A 61 -3.53 1.14 -15.38
CA LEU A 61 -4.26 0.26 -16.29
C LEU A 61 -4.87 1.06 -17.44
N ASN A 62 -4.66 0.58 -18.64
CA ASN A 62 -5.39 1.08 -19.81
C ASN A 62 -6.81 0.48 -19.88
N SER A 63 -7.67 1.01 -20.74
CA SER A 63 -9.08 0.59 -20.85
C SER A 63 -9.27 -0.93 -21.05
N ALA A 64 -8.42 -1.56 -21.86
CA ALA A 64 -8.51 -3.01 -22.09
C ALA A 64 -8.14 -3.81 -20.82
N SER A 65 -7.13 -3.37 -20.09
CA SER A 65 -6.70 -3.99 -18.83
C SER A 65 -7.70 -3.73 -17.70
N VAL A 66 -8.38 -2.58 -17.70
CA VAL A 66 -9.48 -2.27 -16.77
C VAL A 66 -10.58 -3.33 -16.91
N SER A 67 -11.07 -3.59 -18.13
CA SER A 67 -12.11 -4.59 -18.36
C SER A 67 -11.70 -5.99 -17.88
N LEU A 68 -10.44 -6.39 -18.08
CA LEU A 68 -9.93 -7.66 -17.55
C LEU A 68 -9.92 -7.71 -16.02
N TYR A 69 -9.66 -6.59 -15.34
CA TYR A 69 -9.71 -6.49 -13.88
C TYR A 69 -11.15 -6.53 -13.37
N GLU A 70 -12.07 -5.81 -14.04
CA GLU A 70 -13.51 -5.83 -13.75
C GLU A 70 -14.06 -7.25 -13.83
N ASP A 71 -13.72 -8.00 -14.90
CA ASP A 71 -14.12 -9.39 -15.07
C ASP A 71 -13.54 -10.30 -13.97
N LYS A 72 -12.23 -10.18 -13.67
CA LYS A 72 -11.57 -11.00 -12.64
C LYS A 72 -12.09 -10.71 -11.23
N LEU A 73 -12.42 -9.45 -10.96
CA LEU A 73 -12.88 -8.99 -9.65
C LEU A 73 -14.41 -9.05 -9.52
N GLN A 74 -15.14 -9.32 -10.61
CA GLN A 74 -16.61 -9.32 -10.66
C GLN A 74 -17.17 -7.99 -10.13
N THR A 75 -16.62 -6.86 -10.59
CA THR A 75 -17.01 -5.51 -10.20
C THR A 75 -16.90 -4.56 -11.38
N THR A 76 -17.73 -3.51 -11.39
CA THR A 76 -17.66 -2.39 -12.34
C THR A 76 -17.04 -1.14 -11.71
N HIS A 77 -16.61 -1.25 -10.44
CA HIS A 77 -16.02 -0.15 -9.70
C HIS A 77 -14.58 -0.51 -9.33
N LEU A 78 -13.64 0.13 -9.99
CA LEU A 78 -12.22 0.08 -9.66
C LEU A 78 -11.75 1.46 -9.20
N PRO A 79 -10.67 1.53 -8.41
CA PRO A 79 -10.00 2.80 -8.13
C PRO A 79 -9.63 3.53 -9.42
N GLU A 80 -9.65 4.87 -9.41
CA GLU A 80 -9.32 5.70 -10.57
C GLU A 80 -7.94 5.38 -11.17
N MET A 81 -6.98 5.05 -10.32
CA MET A 81 -5.61 4.71 -10.71
C MET A 81 -5.23 3.35 -10.12
N VAL A 82 -5.32 2.30 -10.90
CA VAL A 82 -4.81 0.97 -10.56
C VAL A 82 -3.52 0.71 -11.32
N PHE A 83 -2.43 0.45 -10.58
CA PHE A 83 -1.12 0.12 -11.15
C PHE A 83 -0.97 -1.40 -11.22
N GLY A 84 -1.68 -2.02 -12.16
CA GLY A 84 -1.93 -3.47 -12.20
C GLY A 84 -0.68 -4.34 -12.34
N GLU A 85 0.36 -3.86 -13.01
CA GLU A 85 1.64 -4.57 -13.15
C GLU A 85 2.61 -4.27 -12.00
N SER A 86 2.28 -3.31 -11.13
CA SER A 86 3.13 -2.94 -10.01
C SER A 86 3.11 -4.00 -8.92
N PHE A 87 4.30 -4.33 -8.39
CA PHE A 87 4.42 -5.28 -7.29
C PHE A 87 5.66 -5.06 -6.43
N VAL A 88 5.60 -5.61 -5.21
CA VAL A 88 6.75 -5.92 -4.38
C VAL A 88 6.77 -7.43 -4.17
N SER A 89 7.92 -8.07 -4.38
CA SER A 89 8.11 -9.51 -4.18
C SER A 89 9.32 -9.75 -3.28
N ILE A 90 9.14 -10.55 -2.23
CA ILE A 90 10.19 -10.95 -1.29
C ILE A 90 10.20 -12.46 -1.23
N GLN A 91 11.28 -13.08 -1.70
CA GLN A 91 11.40 -14.52 -1.81
C GLN A 91 12.65 -15.03 -1.09
N ASN A 92 12.50 -16.09 -0.30
CA ASN A 92 13.63 -16.82 0.23
C ASN A 92 13.95 -18.02 -0.67
N ALA A 93 15.15 -18.03 -1.25
CA ALA A 93 15.57 -19.07 -2.22
C ALA A 93 15.76 -20.45 -1.56
N GLN A 94 16.03 -20.52 -0.25
CA GLN A 94 16.30 -21.78 0.45
C GLN A 94 15.01 -22.48 0.88
N THR A 95 13.99 -21.68 1.30
CA THR A 95 12.74 -22.22 1.88
C THR A 95 11.58 -22.21 0.89
N GLY A 96 11.75 -21.56 -0.28
CA GLY A 96 10.68 -21.36 -1.25
C GLY A 96 9.60 -20.35 -0.83
N VAL A 97 9.69 -19.79 0.38
CA VAL A 97 8.74 -18.79 0.87
C VAL A 97 8.77 -17.55 -0.03
N LYS A 98 7.62 -17.16 -0.52
CA LYS A 98 7.43 -15.95 -1.31
C LYS A 98 6.29 -15.12 -0.73
N LEU A 99 6.58 -13.87 -0.44
CA LEU A 99 5.60 -12.84 -0.08
C LEU A 99 5.45 -11.90 -1.28
N HIS A 100 4.22 -11.65 -1.69
CA HIS A 100 3.92 -10.87 -2.89
C HIS A 100 2.86 -9.83 -2.59
N PHE A 101 3.02 -8.63 -3.13
CA PHE A 101 2.13 -7.49 -2.90
C PHE A 101 1.77 -6.86 -4.24
N ASN A 102 0.49 -6.89 -4.62
CA ASN A 102 -0.03 -6.36 -5.88
C ASN A 102 -1.45 -5.83 -5.73
N ALA A 103 -1.90 -5.06 -6.72
CA ALA A 103 -3.22 -4.44 -6.71
C ALA A 103 -4.37 -5.45 -6.84
N LEU A 104 -4.23 -6.46 -7.71
CA LEU A 104 -5.31 -7.41 -7.98
C LEU A 104 -5.72 -8.18 -6.73
N ASP A 105 -4.74 -8.71 -5.97
CA ASP A 105 -5.01 -9.47 -4.76
C ASP A 105 -5.58 -8.58 -3.65
N ALA A 106 -5.09 -7.34 -3.56
CA ALA A 106 -5.63 -6.36 -2.62
C ALA A 106 -7.08 -6.01 -2.93
N LEU A 107 -7.42 -5.83 -4.21
CA LEU A 107 -8.78 -5.56 -4.66
C LEU A 107 -9.70 -6.79 -4.63
N LYS A 108 -9.18 -8.01 -4.70
CA LYS A 108 -9.98 -9.21 -4.39
C LYS A 108 -10.38 -9.25 -2.92
N ALA A 109 -9.47 -8.89 -2.02
CA ALA A 109 -9.69 -8.99 -0.59
C ALA A 109 -10.70 -7.97 -0.05
N TRP A 110 -10.79 -6.75 -0.61
CA TRP A 110 -11.69 -5.70 -0.08
C TRP A 110 -13.17 -6.08 -0.14
N LYS A 111 -13.60 -6.91 -1.09
CA LYS A 111 -14.98 -7.39 -1.20
C LYS A 111 -15.41 -8.32 -0.06
N GLN A 112 -14.46 -8.83 0.72
CA GLN A 112 -14.74 -9.74 1.84
C GLN A 112 -15.10 -8.99 3.13
N GLU A 113 -14.89 -7.68 3.16
CA GLU A 113 -15.12 -6.86 4.34
C GLU A 113 -16.42 -6.08 4.20
N ALA A 114 -17.40 -6.42 5.05
CA ALA A 114 -18.64 -5.64 5.15
C ALA A 114 -18.38 -4.39 5.98
N LEU A 115 -18.44 -3.23 5.35
CA LEU A 115 -18.30 -1.92 6.01
C LEU A 115 -19.62 -1.16 5.96
N PRO A 116 -19.95 -0.37 7.01
CA PRO A 116 -21.11 0.50 6.95
C PRO A 116 -20.89 1.60 5.90
N PRO A 117 -21.94 2.02 5.17
CA PRO A 117 -21.86 3.15 4.26
C PRO A 117 -21.51 4.42 5.02
N VAL A 118 -20.77 5.31 4.34
CA VAL A 118 -20.32 6.60 4.91
C VAL A 118 -21.04 7.73 4.19
N GLN A 119 -21.69 8.64 4.94
CA GLN A 119 -22.29 9.84 4.38
C GLN A 119 -21.25 10.95 4.29
N VAL A 120 -21.13 11.54 3.11
CA VAL A 120 -20.21 12.64 2.83
C VAL A 120 -20.94 13.82 2.20
N PRO A 121 -20.44 15.07 2.39
CA PRO A 121 -20.95 16.22 1.65
C PRO A 121 -20.81 15.97 0.15
N ALA A 122 -21.81 16.38 -0.63
CA ALA A 122 -21.72 16.28 -2.07
C ALA A 122 -20.60 17.18 -2.61
N ALA A 123 -19.81 16.66 -3.56
CA ALA A 123 -18.80 17.45 -4.26
C ALA A 123 -19.42 18.69 -4.91
N ALA A 124 -18.66 19.79 -5.01
CA ALA A 124 -19.16 21.07 -5.51
C ALA A 124 -19.84 20.95 -6.87
N LYS A 125 -19.31 20.09 -7.78
CA LYS A 125 -19.89 19.81 -9.10
C LYS A 125 -21.31 19.22 -9.05
N TRP A 126 -21.71 18.60 -7.96
CA TRP A 126 -23.03 18.00 -7.82
C TRP A 126 -24.10 18.98 -7.35
N LYS A 127 -23.69 20.12 -6.76
CA LYS A 127 -24.58 21.20 -6.34
C LYS A 127 -25.23 21.95 -7.51
N PHE A 128 -24.65 21.80 -8.72
CA PHE A 128 -25.13 22.46 -9.95
C PHE A 128 -26.02 21.55 -10.81
N ARG A 129 -26.38 20.36 -10.34
CA ARG A 129 -27.33 19.50 -11.05
C ARG A 129 -28.76 19.96 -10.87
N SER A 130 -29.65 19.57 -11.82
CA SER A 130 -31.08 19.85 -11.74
C SER A 130 -31.75 19.31 -10.45
N ASN A 131 -31.21 18.25 -9.88
CA ASN A 131 -31.55 17.75 -8.55
C ASN A 131 -30.26 17.75 -7.69
N PRO A 132 -29.98 18.86 -6.98
CA PRO A 132 -28.81 18.94 -6.13
C PRO A 132 -28.95 17.97 -4.95
N ALA A 133 -27.86 17.23 -4.66
CA ALA A 133 -27.75 16.44 -3.46
C ALA A 133 -26.80 17.14 -2.49
N ASP A 134 -27.23 17.32 -1.24
CA ASP A 134 -26.38 17.90 -0.19
C ASP A 134 -25.40 16.87 0.39
N GLN A 135 -25.75 15.61 0.32
CA GLN A 135 -24.94 14.49 0.82
C GLN A 135 -24.97 13.32 -0.15
N VAL A 136 -23.89 12.57 -0.15
CA VAL A 136 -23.71 11.31 -0.90
C VAL A 136 -23.40 10.20 0.07
N VAL A 137 -23.90 9.00 -0.17
CA VAL A 137 -23.52 7.80 0.58
C VAL A 137 -22.39 7.12 -0.19
N LEU A 138 -21.23 7.00 0.45
CA LEU A 138 -20.14 6.17 -0.01
C LEU A 138 -20.17 4.85 0.74
N ASP A 139 -20.31 3.77 0.05
CA ASP A 139 -20.16 2.43 0.61
C ASP A 139 -18.69 1.96 0.54
N TYR A 140 -18.41 0.73 1.02
CA TYR A 140 -17.04 0.21 0.98
C TYR A 140 -16.55 -0.05 -0.45
N ASP A 141 -17.45 -0.25 -1.40
CA ASP A 141 -17.12 -0.39 -2.82
C ASP A 141 -16.51 0.89 -3.39
N TYR A 142 -16.77 2.02 -2.76
CA TYR A 142 -16.23 3.30 -3.14
C TYR A 142 -14.95 3.67 -2.39
N THR A 143 -14.78 3.15 -1.19
CA THR A 143 -13.60 3.46 -0.36
C THR A 143 -12.42 2.54 -0.65
N PHE A 144 -12.67 1.43 -1.33
CA PHE A 144 -11.67 0.38 -1.63
C PHE A 144 -10.90 -0.11 -0.40
N THR A 145 -11.55 -0.06 0.77
CA THR A 145 -10.95 -0.54 2.02
C THR A 145 -10.68 -2.03 1.94
N THR A 146 -9.47 -2.45 2.26
CA THR A 146 -9.07 -3.85 2.14
C THR A 146 -8.44 -4.38 3.44
N PRO A 147 -8.73 -5.63 3.85
CA PRO A 147 -8.00 -6.32 4.91
C PRO A 147 -6.70 -6.94 4.41
N TYR A 148 -6.31 -6.72 3.17
CA TYR A 148 -5.15 -7.30 2.54
C TYR A 148 -3.86 -6.99 3.30
N CYS A 149 -3.08 -8.02 3.58
CA CYS A 149 -1.80 -7.95 4.27
C CYS A 149 -0.65 -8.63 3.51
N GLY A 150 -0.85 -8.85 2.21
CA GLY A 150 0.07 -9.53 1.31
C GLY A 150 -0.42 -10.92 0.92
N SER A 151 0.02 -11.40 -0.23
CA SER A 151 -0.18 -12.77 -0.71
C SER A 151 1.07 -13.59 -0.37
N ASP A 152 0.88 -14.78 0.17
CA ASP A 152 1.97 -15.65 0.61
C ASP A 152 1.86 -17.03 -0.02
N VAL A 153 2.99 -17.53 -0.53
CA VAL A 153 3.07 -18.80 -1.27
C VAL A 153 4.36 -19.53 -0.89
N VAL A 154 4.35 -20.86 -0.89
CA VAL A 154 5.54 -21.69 -0.93
C VAL A 154 5.76 -22.19 -2.36
N LEU A 155 6.88 -21.84 -2.95
CA LEU A 155 7.26 -22.34 -4.26
C LEU A 155 7.98 -23.69 -4.07
N ASN A 156 7.36 -24.77 -4.55
CA ASN A 156 8.03 -26.07 -4.62
C ASN A 156 9.13 -26.01 -5.67
N GLN A 157 10.35 -26.44 -5.33
CA GLN A 157 11.52 -26.38 -6.22
C GLN A 157 11.37 -27.27 -7.48
N ASP A 158 10.42 -28.23 -7.48
CA ASP A 158 10.19 -29.17 -8.57
C ASP A 158 8.99 -28.84 -9.48
N ALA A 159 8.30 -27.72 -9.25
CA ALA A 159 7.11 -27.37 -10.02
C ALA A 159 7.46 -26.65 -11.31
N THR A 160 7.56 -27.37 -12.40
CA THR A 160 7.67 -26.85 -13.78
C THR A 160 6.37 -26.24 -14.33
N GLN A 161 5.25 -26.36 -13.61
CA GLN A 161 3.96 -25.72 -13.92
C GLN A 161 3.27 -25.30 -12.62
N THR A 162 3.20 -24.01 -12.42
CA THR A 162 2.43 -23.40 -11.32
C THR A 162 0.97 -23.38 -11.71
N SER A 163 0.20 -24.40 -11.31
CA SER A 163 -1.24 -24.23 -11.15
C SER A 163 -1.42 -23.37 -9.89
N LEU A 164 -2.01 -22.20 -10.05
CA LEU A 164 -2.29 -21.23 -8.97
C LEU A 164 -3.25 -21.75 -7.88
N ASP A 165 -3.78 -22.96 -8.06
CA ASP A 165 -4.77 -23.59 -7.18
C ASP A 165 -4.19 -24.48 -6.06
N GLU A 166 -2.87 -24.72 -6.05
CA GLU A 166 -2.20 -25.50 -4.99
C GLU A 166 -1.26 -24.63 -4.14
N CYS A 167 -1.69 -23.43 -3.75
CA CYS A 167 -0.99 -22.64 -2.77
C CYS A 167 -1.21 -23.25 -1.38
N SER A 168 -0.21 -23.95 -0.86
CA SER A 168 -0.16 -24.20 0.58
C SER A 168 0.00 -22.85 1.28
N ASN A 169 -1.09 -22.33 1.85
CA ASN A 169 -1.04 -21.10 2.63
C ASN A 169 0.01 -21.22 3.72
N LEU A 170 0.92 -20.25 3.78
CA LEU A 170 1.90 -20.17 4.85
C LEU A 170 1.19 -20.07 6.20
N CYS A 171 1.67 -20.81 7.18
CA CYS A 171 1.07 -20.79 8.51
C CYS A 171 1.63 -19.62 9.32
N TRP A 172 0.77 -18.62 9.57
CA TRP A 172 1.06 -17.51 10.47
C TRP A 172 0.55 -17.85 11.88
N GLU A 173 1.44 -17.89 12.83
CA GLU A 173 1.12 -18.12 14.25
C GLU A 173 1.14 -16.80 15.03
N ASP A 174 0.18 -16.61 15.91
CA ASP A 174 0.16 -15.44 16.79
C ASP A 174 1.37 -15.50 17.74
N THR A 175 1.97 -14.34 18.03
CA THR A 175 3.18 -14.24 18.86
C THR A 175 3.20 -12.92 19.63
N ASP A 176 3.90 -12.92 20.77
CA ASP A 176 4.21 -11.72 21.54
C ASP A 176 5.50 -11.03 21.06
N ASP A 177 6.26 -11.67 20.17
CA ASP A 177 7.46 -11.08 19.57
C ASP A 177 7.08 -9.81 18.81
N ARG A 178 7.91 -8.75 18.92
CA ARG A 178 7.66 -7.46 18.30
C ARG A 178 8.78 -7.09 17.35
N ILE A 179 8.42 -6.33 16.31
CA ILE A 179 9.40 -5.69 15.42
C ILE A 179 10.09 -4.57 16.20
N ASP A 180 11.41 -4.65 16.33
CA ASP A 180 12.20 -3.61 16.99
C ASP A 180 12.36 -2.40 16.07
N LEU A 181 11.42 -1.46 16.18
CA LEU A 181 11.42 -0.22 15.41
C LEU A 181 12.55 0.72 15.80
N VAL A 182 13.10 0.59 17.03
CA VAL A 182 14.24 1.41 17.48
C VAL A 182 15.51 0.94 16.78
N ALA A 183 15.75 -0.37 16.74
CA ALA A 183 16.86 -0.95 15.98
C ALA A 183 16.73 -0.60 14.48
N LEU A 184 15.53 -0.68 13.91
CA LEU A 184 15.28 -0.29 12.51
C LEU A 184 15.50 1.21 12.23
N SER A 185 15.52 2.06 13.27
CA SER A 185 15.82 3.49 13.15
C SER A 185 17.31 3.78 13.18
N ALA A 186 18.16 2.80 13.48
CA ALA A 186 19.60 2.94 13.46
C ALA A 186 20.10 3.33 12.05
N LYS A 187 21.18 4.10 12.01
CA LYS A 187 21.83 4.52 10.75
C LYS A 187 22.64 3.35 10.20
N GLU A 188 21.98 2.51 9.42
CA GLU A 188 22.63 1.45 8.65
C GLU A 188 22.64 1.81 7.17
N PRO A 189 23.59 1.28 6.37
CA PRO A 189 23.54 1.39 4.93
C PRO A 189 22.24 0.80 4.38
N ILE A 190 21.60 1.49 3.45
CA ILE A 190 20.41 0.99 2.76
C ILE A 190 20.88 0.30 1.48
N LEU A 191 20.75 -1.03 1.41
CA LEU A 191 21.14 -1.84 0.26
C LEU A 191 20.11 -1.77 -0.86
N PHE A 192 18.85 -1.58 -0.52
CA PHE A 192 17.76 -1.37 -1.46
C PHE A 192 16.60 -0.66 -0.76
N TYR A 193 16.00 0.29 -1.44
CA TYR A 193 14.78 0.96 -1.01
C TYR A 193 13.89 1.23 -2.21
N ASP A 194 12.61 0.94 -2.06
CA ASP A 194 11.63 1.36 -3.05
C ASP A 194 10.24 1.54 -2.42
N GLU A 195 9.43 2.36 -3.07
CA GLU A 195 8.04 2.60 -2.76
C GLU A 195 7.20 2.35 -4.01
N VAL A 196 6.22 1.46 -3.90
CA VAL A 196 5.35 1.04 -4.98
C VAL A 196 3.92 1.40 -4.63
N ILE A 197 3.27 2.20 -5.46
CA ILE A 197 1.84 2.48 -5.38
C ILE A 197 1.11 1.33 -6.09
N LEU A 198 0.12 0.74 -5.44
CA LEU A 198 -0.68 -0.35 -6.00
C LEU A 198 -1.99 0.19 -6.58
N TYR A 199 -2.68 1.07 -5.86
CA TYR A 199 -3.81 1.84 -6.38
C TYR A 199 -4.00 3.15 -5.62
N GLU A 200 -4.71 4.08 -6.23
CA GLU A 200 -5.11 5.37 -5.66
C GLU A 200 -6.46 5.81 -6.23
N ASP A 201 -7.27 6.49 -5.43
CA ASP A 201 -8.58 7.02 -5.78
C ASP A 201 -8.87 8.33 -5.04
N GLU A 202 -9.40 9.32 -5.72
CA GLU A 202 -9.78 10.63 -5.15
C GLU A 202 -11.22 10.64 -4.59
N LEU A 203 -11.90 9.51 -4.61
CA LEU A 203 -13.28 9.34 -4.09
C LEU A 203 -14.25 10.40 -4.63
N ALA A 204 -14.20 10.65 -5.92
CA ALA A 204 -15.01 11.66 -6.60
C ALA A 204 -14.88 13.06 -5.97
N ASP A 205 -13.67 13.51 -5.68
CA ASP A 205 -13.32 14.77 -5.00
C ASP A 205 -13.75 14.83 -3.52
N SER A 206 -14.09 13.69 -2.89
CA SER A 206 -14.55 13.62 -1.50
C SER A 206 -13.49 13.09 -0.53
N GLY A 207 -12.26 12.93 -0.99
CA GLY A 207 -11.19 12.43 -0.13
C GLY A 207 -10.05 11.77 -0.88
N ILE A 208 -9.45 10.75 -0.29
CA ILE A 208 -8.40 9.95 -0.91
C ILE A 208 -8.40 8.54 -0.33
N SER A 209 -8.22 7.56 -1.20
CA SER A 209 -7.95 6.16 -0.82
C SER A 209 -6.72 5.68 -1.57
N PHE A 210 -5.73 5.10 -0.88
CA PHE A 210 -4.60 4.50 -1.56
C PHE A 210 -3.99 3.32 -0.83
N LEU A 211 -3.34 2.46 -1.57
CA LEU A 211 -2.54 1.35 -1.06
C LEU A 211 -1.11 1.44 -1.60
N THR A 212 -0.13 1.48 -0.70
CA THR A 212 1.29 1.54 -1.05
C THR A 212 2.08 0.46 -0.32
N ALA A 213 3.13 -0.04 -0.97
CA ALA A 213 4.11 -0.94 -0.37
C ALA A 213 5.50 -0.29 -0.41
N ARG A 214 6.16 -0.19 0.75
CA ARG A 214 7.52 0.34 0.91
C ARG A 214 8.42 -0.74 1.42
N VAL A 215 9.52 -0.97 0.76
CA VAL A 215 10.51 -1.97 1.18
C VAL A 215 11.86 -1.32 1.42
N ARG A 216 12.52 -1.70 2.51
CA ARG A 216 13.88 -1.31 2.85
C ARG A 216 14.71 -2.54 3.19
N VAL A 217 15.87 -2.68 2.57
CA VAL A 217 16.82 -3.77 2.81
C VAL A 217 18.11 -3.19 3.37
N MET A 218 18.59 -3.78 4.46
CA MET A 218 19.79 -3.38 5.19
C MET A 218 20.71 -4.61 5.34
N PRO A 219 21.98 -4.45 5.74
CA PRO A 219 22.89 -5.58 6.02
C PRO A 219 22.36 -6.53 7.10
N THR A 220 21.52 -6.03 8.01
CA THR A 220 21.00 -6.78 9.17
C THR A 220 19.64 -7.42 8.93
N GLY A 221 18.90 -7.00 7.88
CA GLY A 221 17.57 -7.52 7.62
C GLY A 221 16.84 -6.75 6.53
N TRP A 222 15.58 -7.12 6.32
CA TRP A 222 14.68 -6.35 5.48
C TRP A 222 13.41 -5.98 6.26
N PHE A 223 12.81 -4.87 5.87
CA PHE A 223 11.56 -4.34 6.41
C PHE A 223 10.62 -3.93 5.27
N LEU A 224 9.35 -4.28 5.38
CA LEU A 224 8.29 -3.87 4.46
C LEU A 224 7.15 -3.22 5.25
N LEU A 225 6.63 -2.12 4.74
CA LEU A 225 5.39 -1.48 5.16
C LEU A 225 4.40 -1.49 4.02
N LEU A 226 3.34 -2.27 4.15
CA LEU A 226 2.14 -2.13 3.32
C LEU A 226 1.19 -1.20 4.07
N ARG A 227 0.77 -0.10 3.43
CA ARG A 227 -0.09 0.91 4.03
C ARG A 227 -1.32 1.14 3.16
N PHE A 228 -2.49 0.88 3.72
CA PHE A 228 -3.75 1.41 3.24
C PHE A 228 -4.07 2.70 4.00
N TRP A 229 -4.37 3.77 3.26
CA TRP A 229 -4.81 5.04 3.80
C TRP A 229 -6.12 5.46 3.15
N LEU A 230 -7.09 5.80 3.98
CA LEU A 230 -8.37 6.34 3.58
C LEU A 230 -8.64 7.62 4.37
N ARG A 231 -8.99 8.68 3.66
CA ARG A 231 -9.59 9.89 4.23
C ARG A 231 -10.81 10.24 3.40
N VAL A 232 -11.98 10.14 4.01
CA VAL A 232 -13.23 10.66 3.46
C VAL A 232 -13.50 12.00 4.13
N ASP A 233 -13.41 13.08 3.38
CA ASP A 233 -13.37 14.44 3.90
C ASP A 233 -14.63 14.78 4.71
N GLY A 234 -14.43 15.24 5.95
CA GLY A 234 -15.48 15.54 6.91
C GLY A 234 -16.16 14.33 7.55
N ALA A 235 -15.85 13.10 7.12
CA ALA A 235 -16.50 11.89 7.62
C ALA A 235 -15.56 10.98 8.41
N LEU A 236 -14.59 10.32 7.74
CA LEU A 236 -13.86 9.19 8.30
C LEU A 236 -12.41 9.17 7.86
N MET A 237 -11.54 8.68 8.73
CA MET A 237 -10.15 8.36 8.43
C MET A 237 -9.84 6.93 8.87
N ARG A 238 -9.18 6.14 8.00
CA ARG A 238 -8.67 4.79 8.26
C ARG A 238 -7.23 4.67 7.84
N LEU A 239 -6.42 4.07 8.70
CA LEU A 239 -5.05 3.72 8.42
C LEU A 239 -4.82 2.27 8.79
N ARG A 240 -4.44 1.44 7.81
CA ARG A 240 -4.11 0.03 8.04
C ARG A 240 -2.68 -0.20 7.65
N ASP A 241 -1.83 -0.37 8.65
CA ASP A 241 -0.44 -0.70 8.47
C ASP A 241 -0.24 -2.21 8.66
N THR A 242 0.35 -2.86 7.66
CA THR A 242 0.96 -4.18 7.78
C THR A 242 2.46 -4.01 7.69
N ARG A 243 3.18 -4.35 8.74
CA ARG A 243 4.64 -4.30 8.82
C ARG A 243 5.18 -5.71 8.79
N LEU A 244 6.15 -5.98 7.92
CA LEU A 244 6.87 -7.24 7.90
C LEU A 244 8.35 -6.98 8.10
N HIS A 245 8.98 -7.85 8.87
CA HIS A 245 10.40 -7.76 9.16
C HIS A 245 11.03 -9.14 9.26
N CYS A 246 12.23 -9.28 8.71
CA CYS A 246 13.08 -10.44 8.92
C CYS A 246 14.51 -9.98 9.18
N SER A 247 15.05 -10.36 10.32
CA SER A 247 16.47 -10.18 10.62
C SER A 247 17.29 -11.27 9.94
N PHE A 248 18.42 -10.90 9.37
CA PHE A 248 19.40 -11.85 8.85
C PHE A 248 20.20 -12.40 10.02
N GLY A 249 19.72 -13.51 10.59
CA GLY A 249 20.37 -14.19 11.70
C GLY A 249 21.71 -14.86 11.34
N SER A 250 22.30 -15.59 12.29
CA SER A 250 23.45 -16.45 12.05
C SER A 250 23.10 -17.52 10.99
N LYS A 251 24.11 -17.99 10.26
CA LYS A 251 23.93 -18.97 9.15
C LYS A 251 23.22 -20.27 9.55
N GLU A 252 23.10 -20.54 10.83
CA GLU A 252 22.53 -21.78 11.38
C GLU A 252 21.07 -21.65 11.83
N ALA A 253 20.55 -20.43 11.97
CA ALA A 253 19.16 -20.21 12.39
C ALA A 253 18.25 -20.01 11.17
N LYS A 254 17.10 -20.70 11.14
CA LYS A 254 16.05 -20.45 10.14
C LYS A 254 15.59 -18.99 10.26
N PRO A 255 15.38 -18.31 9.13
CA PRO A 255 14.87 -16.95 9.16
C PRO A 255 13.45 -16.93 9.72
N VAL A 256 13.18 -16.00 10.63
CA VAL A 256 11.84 -15.77 11.18
C VAL A 256 11.32 -14.47 10.59
N VAL A 257 10.15 -14.53 9.97
CA VAL A 257 9.43 -13.35 9.49
C VAL A 257 8.36 -12.97 10.50
N LEU A 258 8.46 -11.75 11.03
CA LEU A 258 7.42 -11.16 11.88
C LEU A 258 6.48 -10.30 11.04
N ARG A 259 5.18 -10.36 11.36
CA ARG A 259 4.14 -9.52 10.78
C ARG A 259 3.37 -8.80 11.90
N GLU A 260 3.34 -7.49 11.86
CA GLU A 260 2.51 -6.67 12.73
C GLU A 260 1.41 -5.98 11.93
N LEU A 261 0.17 -6.19 12.33
CA LEU A 261 -1.01 -5.50 11.83
C LEU A 261 -1.37 -4.41 12.84
N CYS A 262 -1.58 -3.18 12.37
CA CYS A 262 -2.01 -2.08 13.21
C CYS A 262 -3.03 -1.23 12.44
N TRP A 263 -4.29 -1.36 12.83
CA TRP A 263 -5.39 -0.62 12.23
C TRP A 263 -5.82 0.52 13.13
N ARG A 264 -6.00 1.68 12.54
CA ARG A 264 -6.40 2.91 13.19
C ARG A 264 -7.58 3.50 12.46
N GLU A 265 -8.54 4.03 13.20
CA GLU A 265 -9.73 4.62 12.62
C GLU A 265 -10.31 5.67 13.56
N ALA A 266 -10.78 6.79 12.99
CA ALA A 266 -11.61 7.76 13.69
C ALA A 266 -12.48 8.54 12.70
N THR A 267 -13.64 8.98 13.16
CA THR A 267 -14.44 9.98 12.45
C THR A 267 -13.87 11.38 12.68
N PHE A 268 -14.10 12.30 11.73
CA PHE A 268 -13.75 13.71 11.93
C PHE A 268 -14.46 14.31 13.15
N ALA A 269 -15.71 13.89 13.40
CA ALA A 269 -16.46 14.34 14.57
C ALA A 269 -15.78 13.92 15.89
N ALA A 270 -15.32 12.67 15.99
CA ALA A 270 -14.60 12.19 17.18
C ALA A 270 -13.27 12.95 17.37
N MET A 271 -12.51 13.14 16.32
CA MET A 271 -11.25 13.91 16.38
C MET A 271 -11.49 15.36 16.78
N SER A 272 -12.53 15.99 16.25
CA SER A 272 -12.90 17.37 16.61
C SER A 272 -13.32 17.48 18.08
N ALA A 273 -14.03 16.50 18.61
CA ALA A 273 -14.40 16.44 20.02
C ALA A 273 -13.17 16.36 20.96
N GLU A 274 -12.07 15.77 20.48
CA GLU A 274 -10.78 15.72 21.17
C GLU A 274 -9.90 16.97 20.95
N GLY A 275 -10.43 17.98 20.24
CA GLY A 275 -9.72 19.24 20.00
C GLY A 275 -8.81 19.25 18.79
N TYR A 276 -8.86 18.24 17.92
CA TYR A 276 -8.14 18.23 16.66
C TYR A 276 -8.85 19.04 15.57
N PRO A 277 -8.13 19.54 14.54
CA PRO A 277 -8.74 20.30 13.45
C PRO A 277 -9.86 19.52 12.73
N SER A 278 -10.91 20.23 12.33
CA SER A 278 -11.98 19.67 11.47
C SER A 278 -11.66 19.77 9.98
N ASP A 279 -10.63 20.56 9.60
CA ASP A 279 -10.19 20.71 8.21
C ASP A 279 -9.42 19.47 7.74
N SER A 280 -9.88 18.87 6.63
CA SER A 280 -9.27 17.70 6.01
C SER A 280 -7.82 17.93 5.58
N ALA A 281 -7.42 19.16 5.27
CA ALA A 281 -6.04 19.50 4.91
C ALA A 281 -5.04 19.21 6.05
N ALA A 282 -5.48 19.27 7.31
CA ALA A 282 -4.65 18.93 8.48
C ALA A 282 -4.27 17.44 8.55
N TYR A 283 -4.92 16.60 7.75
CA TYR A 283 -4.74 15.15 7.69
C TYR A 283 -4.22 14.67 6.33
N ALA A 284 -3.47 15.52 5.64
CA ALA A 284 -2.91 15.17 4.32
C ALA A 284 -1.76 14.16 4.39
N ASP A 285 -0.98 14.13 5.49
CA ASP A 285 0.14 13.21 5.67
C ASP A 285 -0.23 12.05 6.59
N PRO A 286 -0.39 10.82 6.07
CA PRO A 286 -0.73 9.64 6.86
C PRO A 286 0.31 9.30 7.93
N ASN A 287 1.58 9.73 7.81
CA ASN A 287 2.59 9.49 8.83
C ASN A 287 2.32 10.33 10.09
N LEU A 288 1.87 11.56 9.91
CA LEU A 288 1.47 12.43 11.02
C LEU A 288 0.14 11.95 11.61
N VAL A 289 -0.79 11.54 10.78
CA VAL A 289 -2.11 11.04 11.19
C VAL A 289 -1.99 9.74 11.99
N ALA A 290 -1.06 8.84 11.61
CA ALA A 290 -0.78 7.60 12.33
C ALA A 290 -0.46 7.78 13.83
N ARG A 291 0.01 8.97 14.22
CA ARG A 291 0.32 9.28 15.63
C ARG A 291 -0.88 9.77 16.43
N LYS A 292 -1.95 10.17 15.72
CA LYS A 292 -3.14 10.81 16.32
C LYS A 292 -4.34 9.87 16.37
N LEU A 293 -4.52 9.04 15.32
CA LEU A 293 -5.64 8.12 15.25
C LEU A 293 -5.55 7.00 16.30
N PRO A 294 -6.64 6.70 17.01
CA PRO A 294 -6.71 5.57 17.93
C PRO A 294 -6.52 4.24 17.21
N VAL A 295 -5.91 3.30 17.91
CA VAL A 295 -5.75 1.92 17.43
C VAL A 295 -7.05 1.17 17.68
N VAL A 296 -7.65 0.61 16.63
CA VAL A 296 -8.87 -0.21 16.70
C VAL A 296 -8.55 -1.71 16.62
N MET A 297 -7.43 -2.09 16.02
CA MET A 297 -6.96 -3.48 15.97
C MET A 297 -5.43 -3.53 15.94
N GLN A 298 -4.86 -4.43 16.73
CA GLN A 298 -3.44 -4.74 16.70
C GLN A 298 -3.23 -6.25 16.84
N LYS A 299 -2.40 -6.81 15.96
CA LYS A 299 -2.08 -8.23 15.96
C LYS A 299 -0.63 -8.43 15.53
N THR A 300 0.08 -9.36 16.19
CA THR A 300 1.44 -9.74 15.81
C THR A 300 1.50 -11.23 15.54
N GLN A 301 2.17 -11.59 14.45
CA GLN A 301 2.27 -12.97 13.98
C GLN A 301 3.69 -13.26 13.52
N LYS A 302 4.08 -14.51 13.61
CA LYS A 302 5.32 -15.03 13.01
C LYS A 302 5.02 -16.10 11.99
N LEU A 303 5.79 -16.11 10.94
CA LEU A 303 5.69 -17.10 9.89
C LEU A 303 6.42 -18.37 10.32
N LYS A 304 5.68 -19.48 10.32
CA LYS A 304 6.24 -20.81 10.46
C LYS A 304 6.72 -21.28 9.10
N ILE A 305 8.03 -21.22 8.88
CA ILE A 305 8.62 -21.67 7.62
C ILE A 305 8.66 -23.20 7.62
N PRO A 306 8.12 -23.87 6.60
CA PRO A 306 8.19 -25.33 6.48
C PRO A 306 9.62 -25.85 6.52
N SER A 307 9.79 -27.06 7.01
CA SER A 307 11.12 -27.72 7.14
C SER A 307 11.58 -28.20 5.78
#